data_0f0cd4b2258a8807a24661693c1d8da3
#
_entry.id   0f0cd4b2258a8807a24661693c1d8da3
#
_cell.length_a   1.000
_cell.length_b   1.000
_cell.length_c   1.000
_cell.angle_alpha   90.00
_cell.angle_beta   90.00
_cell.angle_gamma   90.00
#
_symmetry.space_group_name_H-M   'P 1'
#
loop_
_entity.id
_entity.type
_entity.pdbx_description
1 polymer ?
#
loop_
_entity_poly.entity_id
_entity_poly.type
_entity_poly.pdbx_seq_one_letter_code
_entity_poly.pdbx_strand_id
1 'polypeptide(L)'
;MKKQLNYRQLLALVLTLAMLLLMGCNKDSMDPVADEPATLTASDDAAESLASNISEDTGGLTDQMADLLSLASNTGFAKLGQDGDVEAISREYDPITGIWTILIERERSNPAGTHSASIYREYNLQFLNAEGEPQQFWLTNGDTARTIQFDIVEGSGEHHTPRISHYLTGLSGSFTATNVNTDLITINGTYFRSGVDTLTTNNLQRTMDHSLDLTVTDLTGPRGIRPRNLSEALSGTISGTYHAFITWTRGEAYRETEINRTFTIVIGDGNTEIDLDGKRYSCNLQTGDINP
;
A
#
# COMPACT_ATOMS: atom_id res chain seq x y z
N MET A 1 82.06 -0.02 -24.76
CA MET A 1 81.66 1.40 -24.62
C MET A 1 80.49 1.54 -23.66
N LYS A 2 80.76 1.93 -22.41
CA LYS A 2 79.69 2.23 -21.43
C LYS A 2 79.36 3.70 -21.58
N LYS A 3 78.15 4.00 -22.11
CA LYS A 3 77.60 5.37 -22.11
C LYS A 3 77.25 5.75 -20.66
N GLN A 4 77.99 6.65 -20.06
CA GLN A 4 77.58 7.25 -18.78
C GLN A 4 76.38 8.13 -19.04
N LEU A 5 75.28 7.82 -18.36
CA LEU A 5 74.08 8.64 -18.37
C LEU A 5 74.40 9.91 -17.59
N ASN A 6 74.26 11.09 -18.22
CA ASN A 6 74.51 12.37 -17.56
C ASN A 6 73.47 12.61 -16.39
N TYR A 7 73.97 13.11 -15.25
CA TYR A 7 73.18 13.40 -14.05
C TYR A 7 71.89 14.19 -14.33
N ARG A 8 71.92 15.07 -15.33
CA ARG A 8 70.80 15.82 -15.81
C ARG A 8 69.68 14.93 -16.44
N GLN A 9 70.09 13.87 -17.12
CA GLN A 9 69.18 12.90 -17.74
C GLN A 9 68.58 11.99 -16.69
N LEU A 10 69.35 11.64 -15.66
CA LEU A 10 68.82 10.87 -14.51
C LEU A 10 67.85 11.69 -13.68
N LEU A 11 68.14 12.97 -13.46
CA LEU A 11 67.23 13.89 -12.72
C LEU A 11 65.91 14.12 -13.47
N ALA A 12 65.96 14.28 -14.80
CA ALA A 12 64.78 14.42 -15.64
C ALA A 12 63.92 13.13 -15.63
N LEU A 13 64.54 11.95 -15.63
CA LEU A 13 63.82 10.66 -15.58
C LEU A 13 63.13 10.45 -14.21
N VAL A 14 63.81 10.85 -13.13
CA VAL A 14 63.23 10.75 -11.77
C VAL A 14 62.10 11.75 -11.58
N LEU A 15 62.18 12.96 -12.14
CA LEU A 15 61.12 13.95 -12.06
C LEU A 15 59.88 13.55 -12.87
N THR A 16 60.06 12.95 -14.05
CA THR A 16 58.95 12.44 -14.86
C THR A 16 58.29 11.22 -14.22
N LEU A 17 59.06 10.33 -13.57
CA LEU A 17 58.53 9.19 -12.86
C LEU A 17 57.76 9.60 -11.58
N ALA A 18 58.22 10.68 -10.89
CA ALA A 18 57.55 11.26 -9.74
C ALA A 18 56.25 11.94 -10.13
N MET A 19 56.16 12.61 -11.29
CA MET A 19 54.93 13.20 -11.81
C MET A 19 53.90 12.15 -12.24
N LEU A 20 54.32 11.00 -12.75
CA LEU A 20 53.46 9.87 -13.11
C LEU A 20 52.89 9.17 -11.88
N LEU A 21 53.57 9.19 -10.75
CA LEU A 21 53.07 8.62 -9.48
C LEU A 21 52.09 9.55 -8.76
N LEU A 22 52.07 10.85 -9.07
CA LEU A 22 51.10 11.82 -8.52
C LEU A 22 49.78 11.88 -9.32
N MET A 23 49.73 11.31 -10.52
CA MET A 23 48.50 11.17 -11.32
C MET A 23 47.75 9.87 -11.07
N GLY A 24 48.23 8.98 -10.20
CA GLY A 24 47.66 7.67 -9.90
C GLY A 24 46.76 7.61 -8.68
N CYS A 25 46.45 8.73 -8.02
CA CYS A 25 45.37 8.82 -7.07
C CYS A 25 44.17 9.53 -7.74
N ASN A 26 43.61 8.91 -8.78
CA ASN A 26 42.17 9.01 -8.90
C ASN A 26 41.66 8.27 -7.67
N LYS A 27 41.30 9.02 -6.62
CA LYS A 27 40.10 8.68 -5.87
C LYS A 27 39.14 8.21 -6.94
N ASP A 28 38.63 6.98 -6.78
CA ASP A 28 37.32 6.69 -7.30
C ASP A 28 36.47 7.91 -6.91
N SER A 29 36.34 8.84 -7.85
CA SER A 29 35.20 9.70 -7.84
C SER A 29 34.07 8.66 -7.77
N MET A 30 33.47 8.50 -6.59
CA MET A 30 32.08 8.12 -6.58
C MET A 30 31.50 9.03 -7.66
N ASP A 31 31.18 8.43 -8.81
CA ASP A 31 30.27 9.10 -9.71
C ASP A 31 29.16 9.60 -8.78
N PRO A 32 28.93 10.89 -8.68
CA PRO A 32 27.71 11.35 -8.10
C PRO A 32 26.70 10.55 -8.90
N VAL A 33 26.00 9.62 -8.23
CA VAL A 33 24.87 8.89 -8.81
C VAL A 33 24.22 9.93 -9.67
N ALA A 34 24.37 9.76 -11.00
CA ALA A 34 23.98 10.77 -11.97
C ALA A 34 22.62 11.21 -11.53
N ASP A 35 22.44 12.49 -11.28
CA ASP A 35 21.25 13.07 -10.71
C ASP A 35 20.03 12.68 -11.55
N GLU A 36 19.55 11.44 -11.37
CA GLU A 36 18.13 11.22 -11.45
C GLU A 36 17.58 12.12 -10.35
N PRO A 37 16.78 13.11 -10.72
CA PRO A 37 16.33 14.07 -9.73
C PRO A 37 15.70 13.26 -8.61
N ALA A 38 16.23 13.37 -7.40
CA ALA A 38 15.80 12.61 -6.23
C ALA A 38 14.28 12.64 -6.01
N THR A 39 13.61 13.59 -6.62
CA THR A 39 12.17 13.75 -6.71
C THR A 39 11.47 12.69 -7.58
N LEU A 40 12.09 12.21 -8.68
CA LEU A 40 11.48 11.17 -9.53
C LEU A 40 11.52 9.82 -8.83
N THR A 41 12.65 9.45 -8.24
CA THR A 41 12.78 8.21 -7.48
C THR A 41 11.85 8.22 -6.25
N ALA A 42 11.72 9.34 -5.55
CA ALA A 42 10.78 9.47 -4.43
C ALA A 42 9.31 9.33 -4.85
N SER A 43 8.96 9.79 -6.05
CA SER A 43 7.60 9.64 -6.59
C SER A 43 7.31 8.18 -6.99
N ASP A 44 8.28 7.47 -7.56
CA ASP A 44 8.13 6.06 -7.90
C ASP A 44 7.98 5.19 -6.62
N ASP A 45 8.80 5.46 -5.59
CA ASP A 45 8.68 4.80 -4.29
C ASP A 45 7.33 5.09 -3.62
N ALA A 46 6.87 6.34 -3.70
CA ALA A 46 5.55 6.72 -3.18
C ALA A 46 4.41 6.02 -3.93
N ALA A 47 4.50 5.89 -5.25
CA ALA A 47 3.51 5.18 -6.05
C ALA A 47 3.48 3.68 -5.71
N GLU A 48 4.65 3.05 -5.51
CA GLU A 48 4.76 1.64 -5.11
C GLU A 48 4.20 1.43 -3.68
N SER A 49 4.54 2.30 -2.74
CA SER A 49 3.97 2.30 -1.39
C SER A 49 2.46 2.48 -1.42
N LEU A 50 1.95 3.48 -2.16
CA LEU A 50 0.52 3.73 -2.30
C LEU A 50 -0.20 2.51 -2.88
N ALA A 51 0.30 1.93 -3.98
CA ALA A 51 -0.27 0.74 -4.61
C ALA A 51 -0.33 -0.45 -3.64
N SER A 52 0.75 -0.68 -2.90
CA SER A 52 0.82 -1.73 -1.88
C SER A 52 -0.20 -1.50 -0.75
N ASN A 53 -0.38 -0.25 -0.31
CA ASN A 53 -1.31 0.09 0.79
C ASN A 53 -2.79 0.04 0.40
N ILE A 54 -3.12 -0.01 -0.89
CA ILE A 54 -4.50 -0.15 -1.38
C ILE A 54 -4.82 -1.56 -1.86
N SER A 55 -3.83 -2.42 -2.13
CA SER A 55 -4.05 -3.73 -2.74
C SER A 55 -4.67 -4.76 -1.79
N GLU A 56 -5.19 -5.84 -2.38
CA GLU A 56 -5.91 -6.88 -1.66
C GLU A 56 -4.97 -7.85 -0.93
N ASP A 57 -3.93 -8.36 -1.60
CA ASP A 57 -3.00 -9.37 -1.03
C ASP A 57 -2.15 -8.83 0.12
N THR A 58 -1.94 -7.52 0.19
CA THR A 58 -1.21 -6.85 1.28
C THR A 58 -2.10 -6.39 2.43
N GLY A 59 -3.40 -6.73 2.38
CA GLY A 59 -4.35 -6.27 3.38
C GLY A 59 -4.61 -4.76 3.33
N GLY A 60 -4.57 -4.17 2.14
CA GLY A 60 -4.86 -2.76 1.91
C GLY A 60 -6.37 -2.44 1.92
N LEU A 61 -6.72 -1.26 1.42
CA LEU A 61 -8.10 -0.78 1.37
C LEU A 61 -9.02 -1.75 0.61
N THR A 62 -8.56 -2.32 -0.52
CA THR A 62 -9.36 -3.25 -1.33
C THR A 62 -9.75 -4.50 -0.55
N ASP A 63 -8.87 -5.02 0.31
CA ASP A 63 -9.18 -6.14 1.19
C ASP A 63 -10.31 -5.80 2.18
N GLN A 64 -10.30 -4.59 2.75
CA GLN A 64 -11.33 -4.13 3.68
C GLN A 64 -12.66 -3.89 2.97
N MET A 65 -12.63 -3.42 1.72
CA MET A 65 -13.84 -3.31 0.90
C MET A 65 -14.41 -4.68 0.55
N ALA A 66 -13.57 -5.69 0.34
CA ALA A 66 -14.00 -7.07 0.15
C ALA A 66 -14.70 -7.62 1.40
N ASP A 67 -14.19 -7.33 2.60
CA ASP A 67 -14.84 -7.67 3.86
C ASP A 67 -16.25 -7.06 3.94
N LEU A 68 -16.36 -5.74 3.67
CA LEU A 68 -17.62 -5.03 3.68
C LEU A 68 -18.65 -5.63 2.68
N LEU A 69 -18.23 -5.83 1.43
CA LEU A 69 -19.08 -6.38 0.37
C LEU A 69 -19.52 -7.82 0.66
N SER A 70 -18.67 -8.62 1.31
CA SER A 70 -19.00 -9.99 1.70
C SER A 70 -20.10 -10.04 2.76
N LEU A 71 -20.09 -9.07 3.70
CA LEU A 71 -21.07 -8.97 4.78
C LEU A 71 -22.48 -8.63 4.27
N ALA A 72 -22.61 -8.00 3.11
CA ALA A 72 -23.87 -7.66 2.48
C ALA A 72 -24.61 -8.87 1.89
N SER A 73 -24.71 -9.98 2.64
CA SER A 73 -25.41 -11.19 2.20
C SER A 73 -25.86 -12.04 3.40
N ASN A 74 -26.82 -12.95 3.21
CA ASN A 74 -27.27 -13.89 4.24
C ASN A 74 -26.17 -14.77 4.83
N THR A 75 -25.11 -15.00 4.08
CA THR A 75 -23.97 -15.82 4.48
C THR A 75 -22.72 -14.98 4.75
N GLY A 76 -22.88 -13.64 4.83
CA GLY A 76 -21.74 -12.72 4.89
C GLY A 76 -20.81 -13.00 6.05
N PHE A 77 -21.35 -13.19 7.24
CA PHE A 77 -20.55 -13.52 8.41
C PHE A 77 -19.83 -14.89 8.31
N ALA A 78 -20.42 -15.85 7.58
CA ALA A 78 -19.78 -17.16 7.36
C ALA A 78 -18.70 -17.09 6.27
N LYS A 79 -18.82 -16.17 5.30
CA LYS A 79 -17.85 -16.00 4.20
C LYS A 79 -16.55 -15.39 4.68
N LEU A 80 -16.58 -14.52 5.69
CA LEU A 80 -15.36 -13.93 6.25
C LEU A 80 -14.36 -14.97 6.78
N GLY A 81 -14.77 -16.20 7.07
CA GLY A 81 -13.93 -17.26 7.61
C GLY A 81 -13.65 -18.42 6.64
N GLN A 82 -13.87 -18.26 5.32
CA GLN A 82 -13.80 -19.39 4.37
C GLN A 82 -12.63 -19.37 3.39
N ASP A 83 -11.75 -18.38 3.43
CA ASP A 83 -10.76 -18.15 2.37
C ASP A 83 -9.46 -18.98 2.46
N GLY A 84 -9.37 -19.92 3.38
CA GLY A 84 -8.19 -20.80 3.49
C GLY A 84 -6.95 -20.17 4.12
N ASP A 85 -7.02 -18.88 4.44
CA ASP A 85 -6.07 -18.19 5.32
C ASP A 85 -6.42 -18.53 6.77
N VAL A 86 -5.43 -18.55 7.64
CA VAL A 86 -5.69 -18.72 9.09
C VAL A 86 -6.43 -17.48 9.53
N GLU A 87 -7.70 -17.64 9.90
CA GLU A 87 -8.56 -16.53 10.27
C GLU A 87 -9.24 -16.81 11.61
N ALA A 88 -9.01 -15.93 12.58
CA ALA A 88 -9.78 -15.87 13.81
C ALA A 88 -10.78 -14.73 13.70
N ILE A 89 -12.08 -15.01 13.90
CA ILE A 89 -13.14 -14.00 13.89
C ILE A 89 -13.89 -14.05 15.20
N SER A 90 -13.98 -12.89 15.87
CA SER A 90 -14.87 -12.64 17.00
C SER A 90 -15.95 -11.64 16.57
N ARG A 91 -17.19 -11.81 17.08
CA ARG A 91 -18.34 -11.00 16.73
C ARG A 91 -19.23 -10.78 17.94
N GLU A 92 -19.55 -9.53 18.20
CA GLU A 92 -20.46 -9.13 19.27
C GLU A 92 -21.51 -8.17 18.73
N TYR A 93 -22.76 -8.36 19.08
CA TYR A 93 -23.88 -7.51 18.68
C TYR A 93 -24.43 -6.78 19.90
N ASP A 94 -24.48 -5.48 19.82
CA ASP A 94 -25.19 -4.65 20.81
C ASP A 94 -26.62 -4.34 20.33
N PRO A 95 -27.64 -4.92 20.96
CA PRO A 95 -29.04 -4.69 20.56
C PRO A 95 -29.55 -3.29 20.87
N ILE A 96 -28.83 -2.50 21.69
CA ILE A 96 -29.23 -1.12 22.02
C ILE A 96 -28.84 -0.17 20.91
N THR A 97 -27.63 -0.32 20.39
CA THR A 97 -27.10 0.52 19.31
C THR A 97 -27.35 -0.07 17.93
N GLY A 98 -27.59 -1.38 17.86
CA GLY A 98 -27.69 -2.10 16.58
C GLY A 98 -26.34 -2.31 15.88
N ILE A 99 -25.24 -2.18 16.62
CA ILE A 99 -23.89 -2.28 16.09
C ILE A 99 -23.31 -3.68 16.32
N TRP A 100 -22.69 -4.24 15.29
CA TRP A 100 -21.78 -5.36 15.39
C TRP A 100 -20.37 -4.85 15.59
N THR A 101 -19.65 -5.34 16.58
CA THR A 101 -18.21 -5.26 16.69
C THR A 101 -17.60 -6.55 16.16
N ILE A 102 -16.70 -6.44 15.18
CA ILE A 102 -16.09 -7.58 14.48
C ILE A 102 -14.59 -7.47 14.61
N LEU A 103 -13.95 -8.49 15.18
CA LEU A 103 -12.51 -8.61 15.24
C LEU A 103 -12.07 -9.64 14.21
N ILE A 104 -11.08 -9.33 13.41
CA ILE A 104 -10.50 -10.20 12.38
C ILE A 104 -8.99 -10.30 12.61
N GLU A 105 -8.49 -11.54 12.68
CA GLU A 105 -7.07 -11.86 12.62
C GLU A 105 -6.86 -12.77 11.40
N ARG A 106 -5.91 -12.41 10.55
CA ARG A 106 -5.74 -13.06 9.26
C ARG A 106 -4.26 -13.13 8.89
N GLU A 107 -3.82 -14.28 8.42
CA GLU A 107 -2.52 -14.43 7.78
C GLU A 107 -2.72 -14.82 6.32
N ARG A 108 -2.01 -14.15 5.44
CA ARG A 108 -2.09 -14.35 4.00
C ARG A 108 -0.73 -14.56 3.38
N SER A 109 -0.69 -15.38 2.36
CA SER A 109 0.44 -15.49 1.45
C SER A 109 -0.04 -15.86 0.06
N ASN A 110 0.60 -15.32 -0.96
CA ASN A 110 0.33 -15.79 -2.31
C ASN A 110 0.97 -17.18 -2.55
N PRO A 111 0.51 -17.97 -3.55
CA PRO A 111 1.04 -19.31 -3.81
C PRO A 111 2.55 -19.35 -4.10
N ALA A 112 3.12 -18.25 -4.57
CA ALA A 112 4.55 -18.14 -4.84
C ALA A 112 5.37 -17.76 -3.59
N GLY A 113 4.72 -17.39 -2.47
CA GLY A 113 5.37 -16.95 -1.23
C GLY A 113 6.08 -15.60 -1.35
N THR A 114 5.80 -14.83 -2.40
CA THR A 114 6.44 -13.53 -2.63
C THR A 114 5.68 -12.38 -1.98
N HIS A 115 4.42 -12.57 -1.65
CA HIS A 115 3.59 -11.62 -0.93
C HIS A 115 3.00 -12.31 0.29
N SER A 116 3.08 -11.65 1.43
CA SER A 116 2.47 -12.11 2.68
C SER A 116 1.97 -10.93 3.49
N ALA A 117 0.93 -11.15 4.29
CA ALA A 117 0.39 -10.17 5.21
C ALA A 117 -0.09 -10.85 6.49
N SER A 118 0.16 -10.22 7.62
CA SER A 118 -0.42 -10.50 8.92
C SER A 118 -1.29 -9.30 9.30
N ILE A 119 -2.56 -9.55 9.62
CA ILE A 119 -3.59 -8.52 9.70
C ILE A 119 -4.39 -8.73 10.98
N TYR A 120 -4.50 -7.66 11.78
CA TYR A 120 -5.50 -7.51 12.84
C TYR A 120 -6.37 -6.30 12.52
N ARG A 121 -7.70 -6.43 12.68
CA ARG A 121 -8.66 -5.33 12.48
C ARG A 121 -9.84 -5.43 13.40
N GLU A 122 -10.31 -4.27 13.83
CA GLU A 122 -11.58 -4.10 14.52
C GLU A 122 -12.52 -3.24 13.65
N TYR A 123 -13.71 -3.75 13.42
CA TYR A 123 -14.75 -3.08 12.65
C TYR A 123 -16.00 -2.87 13.51
N ASN A 124 -16.64 -1.70 13.36
CA ASN A 124 -18.03 -1.51 13.73
C ASN A 124 -18.90 -1.53 12.48
N LEU A 125 -19.97 -2.29 12.52
CA LEU A 125 -20.87 -2.46 11.39
C LEU A 125 -22.32 -2.36 11.85
N GLN A 126 -23.13 -1.60 11.10
CA GLN A 126 -24.58 -1.47 11.34
C GLN A 126 -25.33 -1.66 10.03
N PHE A 127 -26.32 -2.55 10.03
CA PHE A 127 -27.27 -2.71 8.94
C PHE A 127 -28.47 -1.79 9.18
N LEU A 128 -28.86 -1.04 8.14
CA LEU A 128 -30.03 -0.17 8.18
C LEU A 128 -31.07 -0.64 7.16
N ASN A 129 -32.35 -0.68 7.60
CA ASN A 129 -33.50 -0.99 6.76
C ASN A 129 -33.89 0.17 5.82
N ALA A 130 -35.04 0.08 5.15
CA ALA A 130 -35.51 1.11 4.23
C ALA A 130 -35.89 2.43 4.94
N GLU A 131 -36.22 2.38 6.19
CA GLU A 131 -36.57 3.53 7.03
C GLU A 131 -35.34 4.17 7.69
N GLY A 132 -34.14 3.53 7.52
CA GLY A 132 -32.92 3.97 8.16
C GLY A 132 -32.77 3.50 9.61
N GLU A 133 -33.58 2.53 10.05
CA GLU A 133 -33.53 1.98 11.39
C GLU A 133 -32.54 0.78 11.42
N PRO A 134 -31.84 0.57 12.56
CA PRO A 134 -30.95 -0.55 12.73
C PRO A 134 -31.66 -1.90 12.66
N GLN A 135 -31.06 -2.86 11.97
CA GLN A 135 -31.44 -4.26 11.99
C GLN A 135 -30.23 -5.18 12.23
N GLN A 136 -30.46 -6.35 12.85
CA GLN A 136 -29.40 -7.20 13.31
C GLN A 136 -28.56 -7.80 12.16
N PHE A 137 -29.22 -8.23 11.07
CA PHE A 137 -28.56 -8.91 9.94
C PHE A 137 -28.94 -8.24 8.63
N TRP A 138 -28.20 -8.54 7.58
CA TRP A 138 -28.54 -8.12 6.22
C TRP A 138 -29.97 -8.49 5.82
N LEU A 139 -30.48 -9.66 6.27
CA LEU A 139 -31.88 -10.05 6.16
C LEU A 139 -32.44 -10.29 7.57
N THR A 140 -33.45 -9.51 7.98
CA THR A 140 -34.10 -9.63 9.27
C THR A 140 -35.63 -9.60 9.06
N ASN A 141 -36.33 -10.64 9.52
CA ASN A 141 -37.79 -10.78 9.41
C ASN A 141 -38.36 -10.60 7.99
N GLY A 142 -37.59 -10.94 6.96
CA GLY A 142 -37.98 -10.83 5.55
C GLY A 142 -37.63 -9.47 4.91
N ASP A 143 -37.15 -8.51 5.69
CA ASP A 143 -36.66 -7.24 5.17
C ASP A 143 -35.14 -7.25 4.98
N THR A 144 -34.68 -6.73 3.82
CA THR A 144 -33.27 -6.62 3.49
C THR A 144 -32.74 -5.23 3.81
N ALA A 145 -31.56 -5.16 4.41
CA ALA A 145 -30.86 -3.89 4.61
C ALA A 145 -30.71 -3.13 3.28
N ARG A 146 -30.79 -1.81 3.36
CA ARG A 146 -30.57 -0.88 2.23
C ARG A 146 -29.21 -0.21 2.30
N THR A 147 -28.73 -0.07 3.53
CA THR A 147 -27.47 0.62 3.83
C THR A 147 -26.67 -0.18 4.85
N ILE A 148 -25.36 -0.14 4.72
CA ILE A 148 -24.43 -0.57 5.75
C ILE A 148 -23.57 0.64 6.12
N GLN A 149 -23.51 0.96 7.41
CA GLN A 149 -22.48 1.80 7.99
C GLN A 149 -21.35 0.90 8.46
N PHE A 150 -20.13 1.24 8.11
CA PHE A 150 -18.96 0.42 8.35
C PHE A 150 -17.79 1.31 8.76
N ASP A 151 -17.35 1.17 9.99
CA ASP A 151 -16.24 1.91 10.54
C ASP A 151 -15.07 0.95 10.83
N ILE A 152 -13.88 1.36 10.43
CA ILE A 152 -12.61 0.73 10.82
C ILE A 152 -12.17 1.45 12.08
N VAL A 153 -12.23 0.77 13.21
CA VAL A 153 -11.94 1.34 14.53
C VAL A 153 -10.45 1.29 14.81
N GLU A 154 -9.85 0.14 14.53
CA GLU A 154 -8.44 -0.12 14.78
C GLU A 154 -7.91 -1.15 13.78
N GLY A 155 -6.60 -1.09 13.53
CA GLY A 155 -5.89 -2.09 12.77
C GLY A 155 -4.40 -2.05 13.05
N SER A 156 -3.80 -3.24 13.04
CA SER A 156 -2.36 -3.44 13.07
C SER A 156 -1.97 -4.57 12.14
N GLY A 157 -0.69 -4.68 11.83
CA GLY A 157 -0.19 -5.75 10.98
C GLY A 157 1.03 -5.34 10.19
N GLU A 158 1.47 -6.28 9.39
CA GLU A 158 2.60 -6.11 8.49
C GLU A 158 2.34 -6.82 7.17
N HIS A 159 2.96 -6.36 6.12
CA HIS A 159 2.98 -7.08 4.86
C HIS A 159 4.36 -7.04 4.20
N HIS A 160 4.62 -8.03 3.35
CA HIS A 160 5.83 -8.15 2.59
C HIS A 160 5.51 -8.41 1.12
N THR A 161 6.21 -7.68 0.26
CA THR A 161 6.28 -7.91 -1.18
C THR A 161 7.74 -8.20 -1.57
N PRO A 162 8.08 -8.52 -2.82
CA PRO A 162 9.48 -8.71 -3.22
C PRO A 162 10.38 -7.50 -2.95
N ARG A 163 9.82 -6.30 -2.82
CA ARG A 163 10.56 -5.05 -2.67
C ARG A 163 10.27 -4.29 -1.39
N ILE A 164 9.08 -4.44 -0.82
CA ILE A 164 8.60 -3.67 0.33
C ILE A 164 8.37 -4.60 1.52
N SER A 165 8.85 -4.16 2.69
CA SER A 165 8.37 -4.60 3.99
C SER A 165 7.63 -3.45 4.64
N HIS A 166 6.36 -3.63 4.97
CA HIS A 166 5.47 -2.63 5.56
C HIS A 166 5.11 -3.01 6.99
N TYR A 167 5.08 -2.03 7.87
CA TYR A 167 4.54 -2.13 9.22
C TYR A 167 3.48 -1.04 9.43
N LEU A 168 2.25 -1.44 9.75
CA LEU A 168 1.12 -0.55 9.96
C LEU A 168 1.21 0.12 11.33
N THR A 169 1.14 1.45 11.38
CA THR A 169 1.20 2.25 12.62
C THR A 169 -0.11 2.93 12.98
N GLY A 170 -1.02 3.09 12.03
CA GLY A 170 -2.34 3.67 12.25
C GLY A 170 -3.32 3.30 11.15
N LEU A 171 -4.57 3.07 11.53
CA LEU A 171 -5.65 2.70 10.63
C LEU A 171 -6.98 3.19 11.18
N SER A 172 -7.76 3.88 10.35
CA SER A 172 -9.15 4.22 10.64
C SER A 172 -9.91 4.47 9.34
N GLY A 173 -11.22 4.40 9.38
CA GLY A 173 -12.05 4.71 8.22
C GLY A 173 -13.51 4.70 8.57
N SER A 174 -14.31 5.41 7.78
CA SER A 174 -15.76 5.44 7.92
C SER A 174 -16.39 5.40 6.53
N PHE A 175 -17.23 4.40 6.30
CA PHE A 175 -17.83 4.12 5.01
C PHE A 175 -19.33 3.93 5.13
N THR A 176 -20.02 4.36 4.08
CA THR A 176 -21.43 4.07 3.87
C THR A 176 -21.55 3.28 2.56
N ALA A 177 -22.06 2.06 2.68
CA ALA A 177 -22.43 1.24 1.53
C ALA A 177 -23.95 1.35 1.30
N THR A 178 -24.35 1.75 0.11
CA THR A 178 -25.74 1.88 -0.33
C THR A 178 -26.08 0.83 -1.38
N ASN A 179 -27.36 0.65 -1.68
CA ASN A 179 -27.86 -0.37 -2.61
C ASN A 179 -27.49 -1.81 -2.21
N VAL A 180 -27.29 -2.07 -0.91
CA VAL A 180 -26.82 -3.38 -0.42
C VAL A 180 -27.85 -4.51 -0.61
N ASN A 181 -29.06 -4.18 -1.03
CA ASN A 181 -30.11 -5.12 -1.44
C ASN A 181 -30.09 -5.45 -2.94
N THR A 182 -29.23 -4.82 -3.73
CA THR A 182 -29.07 -5.07 -5.18
C THR A 182 -27.84 -5.91 -5.48
N ASP A 183 -27.57 -6.21 -6.75
CA ASP A 183 -26.40 -6.98 -7.17
C ASP A 183 -25.11 -6.18 -7.12
N LEU A 184 -25.20 -4.84 -7.25
CA LEU A 184 -24.07 -3.93 -7.17
C LEU A 184 -24.26 -2.98 -5.98
N ILE A 185 -23.25 -2.91 -5.15
CA ILE A 185 -23.18 -2.04 -3.97
C ILE A 185 -22.30 -0.85 -4.28
N THR A 186 -22.70 0.32 -3.82
CA THR A 186 -21.93 1.56 -3.94
C THR A 186 -21.41 1.97 -2.58
N ILE A 187 -20.10 2.19 -2.48
CA ILE A 187 -19.39 2.54 -1.25
C ILE A 187 -18.80 3.94 -1.39
N ASN A 188 -19.06 4.78 -0.40
CA ASN A 188 -18.48 6.10 -0.24
C ASN A 188 -17.94 6.23 1.17
N GLY A 189 -16.84 6.99 1.36
CA GLY A 189 -16.30 7.18 2.70
C GLY A 189 -14.91 7.78 2.72
N THR A 190 -14.33 7.80 3.91
CA THR A 190 -12.98 8.30 4.17
C THR A 190 -12.13 7.22 4.84
N TYR A 191 -10.83 7.31 4.63
CA TYR A 191 -9.89 6.33 5.16
C TYR A 191 -8.56 7.01 5.47
N PHE A 192 -8.00 6.65 6.60
CA PHE A 192 -6.66 7.02 7.03
C PHE A 192 -5.83 5.76 7.26
N ARG A 193 -4.59 5.80 6.79
CA ARG A 193 -3.60 4.76 7.07
C ARG A 193 -2.23 5.40 7.25
N SER A 194 -1.46 4.93 8.22
CA SER A 194 -0.06 5.28 8.37
C SER A 194 0.80 4.03 8.60
N GLY A 195 2.05 4.12 8.21
CA GLY A 195 2.96 2.99 8.35
C GLY A 195 4.39 3.33 8.00
N VAL A 196 5.25 2.35 8.20
CA VAL A 196 6.66 2.42 7.82
C VAL A 196 6.95 1.38 6.76
N ASP A 197 7.35 1.84 5.58
CA ASP A 197 7.82 0.98 4.50
C ASP A 197 9.34 0.94 4.49
N THR A 198 9.89 -0.26 4.25
CA THR A 198 11.31 -0.45 3.98
C THR A 198 11.47 -1.09 2.61
N LEU A 199 12.10 -0.35 1.71
CA LEU A 199 12.46 -0.83 0.37
C LEU A 199 13.94 -1.17 0.34
N THR A 200 14.25 -2.37 -0.10
CA THR A 200 15.64 -2.84 -0.21
C THR A 200 15.94 -3.20 -1.66
N THR A 201 16.95 -2.56 -2.24
CA THR A 201 17.49 -2.88 -3.57
C THR A 201 19.00 -2.95 -3.49
N ASN A 202 19.60 -4.00 -4.04
CA ASN A 202 21.06 -4.31 -4.20
C ASN A 202 22.02 -3.60 -3.25
N ASN A 203 22.04 -2.68 -2.56
CA ASN A 203 22.91 -1.99 -1.62
C ASN A 203 22.32 -0.65 -1.15
N LEU A 204 21.08 -0.39 -1.49
CA LEU A 204 20.34 0.80 -1.09
C LEU A 204 19.14 0.37 -0.27
N GLN A 205 19.03 0.90 0.94
CA GLN A 205 17.83 0.80 1.76
C GLN A 205 17.16 2.16 1.82
N ARG A 206 15.85 2.15 1.62
CA ARG A 206 14.99 3.32 1.79
C ARG A 206 13.94 2.99 2.82
N THR A 207 13.75 3.89 3.76
CA THR A 207 12.66 3.78 4.74
C THR A 207 11.74 4.97 4.55
N MET A 208 10.44 4.71 4.47
CA MET A 208 9.40 5.72 4.33
C MET A 208 8.46 5.62 5.52
N ASP A 209 8.49 6.63 6.38
CA ASP A 209 7.45 6.85 7.38
C ASP A 209 6.35 7.68 6.71
N HIS A 210 5.18 7.08 6.50
CA HIS A 210 4.17 7.67 5.64
C HIS A 210 2.76 7.66 6.24
N SER A 211 1.92 8.53 5.70
CA SER A 211 0.48 8.55 5.93
C SER A 211 -0.30 8.79 4.64
N LEU A 212 -1.49 8.21 4.61
CA LEU A 212 -2.48 8.31 3.55
C LEU A 212 -3.78 8.83 4.14
N ASP A 213 -4.26 9.96 3.62
CA ASP A 213 -5.61 10.46 3.86
C ASP A 213 -6.37 10.39 2.54
N LEU A 214 -7.43 9.61 2.48
CA LEU A 214 -8.16 9.42 1.22
C LEU A 214 -9.67 9.43 1.37
N THR A 215 -10.33 9.72 0.26
CA THR A 215 -11.77 9.65 0.06
C THR A 215 -12.07 8.64 -1.04
N VAL A 216 -12.98 7.74 -0.74
CA VAL A 216 -13.55 6.77 -1.69
C VAL A 216 -14.84 7.35 -2.23
N THR A 217 -14.96 7.44 -3.55
CA THR A 217 -16.14 8.00 -4.22
C THR A 217 -16.70 6.99 -5.23
N ASP A 218 -17.96 6.65 -5.04
CA ASP A 218 -18.76 5.76 -5.88
C ASP A 218 -18.05 4.44 -6.24
N LEU A 219 -17.32 3.89 -5.25
CA LEU A 219 -16.70 2.58 -5.41
C LEU A 219 -17.79 1.52 -5.47
N THR A 220 -17.94 0.90 -6.63
CA THR A 220 -18.98 -0.07 -6.91
C THR A 220 -18.40 -1.45 -7.01
N GLY A 221 -19.03 -2.41 -6.35
CA GLY A 221 -18.62 -3.81 -6.38
C GLY A 221 -19.81 -4.77 -6.23
N PRO A 222 -19.66 -6.04 -6.63
CA PRO A 222 -20.72 -7.04 -6.56
C PRO A 222 -21.00 -7.45 -5.10
N ARG A 223 -22.27 -7.57 -4.80
CA ARG A 223 -22.75 -8.01 -3.47
C ARG A 223 -22.30 -9.42 -3.14
N GLY A 224 -21.81 -9.62 -1.93
CA GLY A 224 -21.48 -10.94 -1.41
C GLY A 224 -20.28 -11.60 -2.09
N ILE A 225 -19.40 -10.83 -2.71
CA ILE A 225 -18.13 -11.32 -3.26
C ILE A 225 -17.23 -11.82 -2.12
N ARG A 226 -16.35 -12.75 -2.43
CA ARG A 226 -15.31 -13.18 -1.50
C ARG A 226 -14.06 -12.32 -1.68
N PRO A 227 -13.28 -12.10 -0.61
CA PRO A 227 -11.91 -11.61 -0.73
C PRO A 227 -11.11 -12.41 -1.80
N ARG A 228 -10.11 -11.77 -2.40
CA ARG A 228 -9.25 -12.27 -3.50
C ARG A 228 -9.90 -12.37 -4.88
N ASN A 229 -11.14 -11.90 -5.03
CA ASN A 229 -11.80 -11.83 -6.34
C ASN A 229 -12.35 -10.44 -6.64
N LEU A 230 -12.01 -9.46 -5.80
CA LEU A 230 -12.61 -8.14 -5.87
C LEU A 230 -11.92 -7.21 -6.87
N SER A 231 -10.60 -7.33 -6.99
CA SER A 231 -9.78 -6.41 -7.80
C SER A 231 -10.25 -6.26 -9.24
N GLU A 232 -10.79 -7.33 -9.85
CA GLU A 232 -11.31 -7.30 -11.22
C GLU A 232 -12.76 -6.80 -11.31
N ALA A 233 -13.47 -6.75 -10.19
CA ALA A 233 -14.90 -6.47 -10.12
C ALA A 233 -15.24 -5.07 -9.61
N LEU A 234 -14.24 -4.32 -9.13
CA LEU A 234 -14.41 -2.96 -8.64
C LEU A 234 -14.42 -1.94 -9.76
N SER A 235 -15.20 -0.86 -9.56
CA SER A 235 -15.08 0.37 -10.32
C SER A 235 -15.36 1.57 -9.41
N GLY A 236 -14.71 2.70 -9.67
CA GLY A 236 -14.89 3.92 -8.88
C GLY A 236 -13.63 4.76 -8.80
N THR A 237 -13.62 5.72 -7.89
CA THR A 237 -12.50 6.65 -7.73
C THR A 237 -12.07 6.73 -6.26
N ILE A 238 -10.77 6.76 -6.05
CA ILE A 238 -10.14 7.05 -4.76
C ILE A 238 -9.24 8.26 -4.96
N SER A 239 -9.33 9.26 -4.10
CA SER A 239 -8.48 10.45 -4.17
C SER A 239 -8.00 10.85 -2.79
N GLY A 240 -6.84 11.49 -2.70
CA GLY A 240 -6.32 11.87 -1.40
C GLY A 240 -4.93 12.48 -1.44
N THR A 241 -4.28 12.42 -0.30
CA THR A 241 -2.91 12.90 -0.10
C THR A 241 -2.04 11.78 0.45
N TYR A 242 -0.82 11.73 -0.03
CA TYR A 242 0.26 10.87 0.45
C TYR A 242 1.36 11.77 1.01
N HIS A 243 1.65 11.62 2.29
CA HIS A 243 2.76 12.29 2.95
C HIS A 243 3.79 11.23 3.36
N ALA A 244 5.09 11.50 3.14
CA ALA A 244 6.13 10.61 3.61
C ALA A 244 7.42 11.37 3.97
N PHE A 245 8.07 10.89 5.02
CA PHE A 245 9.45 11.20 5.35
C PHE A 245 10.32 10.02 4.92
N ILE A 246 11.17 10.26 3.92
CA ILE A 246 11.95 9.21 3.25
C ILE A 246 13.42 9.36 3.64
N THR A 247 14.03 8.27 4.11
CA THR A 247 15.46 8.18 4.36
C THR A 247 16.12 7.21 3.39
N TRP A 248 17.31 7.55 2.91
CA TRP A 248 18.15 6.68 2.07
C TRP A 248 19.45 6.39 2.79
N THR A 249 19.84 5.13 2.79
CA THR A 249 21.11 4.70 3.35
C THR A 249 21.84 3.81 2.33
N ARG A 250 23.09 4.17 2.00
CA ARG A 250 23.96 3.37 1.16
C ARG A 250 25.37 3.40 1.73
N GLY A 251 25.77 2.35 2.46
CA GLY A 251 27.00 2.36 3.22
C GLY A 251 27.02 3.49 4.26
N GLU A 252 27.98 4.42 4.16
CA GLU A 252 28.06 5.59 5.04
C GLU A 252 27.26 6.81 4.51
N ALA A 253 26.74 6.74 3.29
CA ALA A 253 25.95 7.83 2.72
C ALA A 253 24.51 7.80 3.26
N TYR A 254 24.05 8.96 3.71
CA TYR A 254 22.71 9.18 4.27
C TYR A 254 22.06 10.41 3.63
N ARG A 255 20.78 10.32 3.35
CA ARG A 255 19.97 11.42 2.83
C ARG A 255 18.54 11.31 3.36
N GLU A 256 17.89 12.47 3.54
CA GLU A 256 16.48 12.58 3.91
C GLU A 256 15.74 13.47 2.91
N THR A 257 14.45 13.19 2.74
CA THR A 257 13.53 14.09 2.05
C THR A 257 12.12 13.88 2.57
N GLU A 258 11.37 14.96 2.57
CA GLU A 258 9.94 14.95 2.87
C GLU A 258 9.17 15.17 1.55
N ILE A 259 8.13 14.41 1.34
CA ILE A 259 7.24 14.55 0.19
C ILE A 259 5.80 14.67 0.66
N ASN A 260 5.04 15.49 -0.05
CA ASN A 260 3.60 15.60 0.06
C ASN A 260 3.03 15.58 -1.35
N ARG A 261 2.19 14.60 -1.66
CA ARG A 261 1.66 14.34 -2.99
C ARG A 261 0.16 14.23 -2.95
N THR A 262 -0.50 14.76 -3.95
CA THR A 262 -1.91 14.44 -4.23
C THR A 262 -1.99 13.26 -5.17
N PHE A 263 -3.02 12.46 -5.01
CA PHE A 263 -3.24 11.35 -5.91
C PHE A 263 -4.70 11.15 -6.26
N THR A 264 -4.93 10.55 -7.42
CA THR A 264 -6.22 10.03 -7.83
C THR A 264 -6.02 8.64 -8.41
N ILE A 265 -6.85 7.70 -7.98
CA ILE A 265 -6.86 6.32 -8.45
C ILE A 265 -8.20 6.10 -9.13
N VAL A 266 -8.18 5.72 -10.40
CA VAL A 266 -9.36 5.34 -11.15
C VAL A 266 -9.34 3.82 -11.34
N ILE A 267 -10.43 3.17 -10.92
CA ILE A 267 -10.62 1.73 -10.97
C ILE A 267 -11.76 1.44 -11.94
N GLY A 268 -11.55 0.54 -12.87
CA GLY A 268 -12.61 0.08 -13.78
C GLY A 268 -12.11 -0.84 -14.88
N ASP A 269 -12.99 -1.72 -15.36
CA ASP A 269 -12.74 -2.64 -16.46
C ASP A 269 -11.49 -3.55 -16.25
N GLY A 270 -11.22 -3.93 -14.99
CA GLY A 270 -10.04 -4.72 -14.60
C GLY A 270 -8.73 -3.94 -14.61
N ASN A 271 -8.78 -2.63 -14.82
CA ASN A 271 -7.62 -1.74 -14.83
C ASN A 271 -7.66 -0.78 -13.64
N THR A 272 -6.48 -0.43 -13.16
CA THR A 272 -6.30 0.60 -12.14
C THR A 272 -5.18 1.54 -12.56
N GLU A 273 -5.51 2.82 -12.62
CA GLU A 273 -4.55 3.89 -12.91
C GLU A 273 -4.39 4.77 -11.68
N ILE A 274 -3.15 4.97 -11.25
CA ILE A 274 -2.77 5.91 -10.20
C ILE A 274 -2.18 7.14 -10.89
N ASP A 275 -2.79 8.30 -10.69
CA ASP A 275 -2.20 9.61 -11.02
C ASP A 275 -1.64 10.20 -9.71
N LEU A 276 -0.32 10.35 -9.64
CA LEU A 276 0.39 10.92 -8.50
C LEU A 276 1.07 12.22 -8.95
N ASP A 277 0.48 13.37 -8.61
CA ASP A 277 0.92 14.70 -9.05
C ASP A 277 1.11 14.83 -10.58
N GLY A 278 0.26 14.17 -11.37
CA GLY A 278 0.31 14.18 -12.84
C GLY A 278 1.22 13.12 -13.47
N LYS A 279 1.91 12.30 -12.67
CA LYS A 279 2.61 11.11 -13.17
C LYS A 279 1.71 9.89 -13.01
N ARG A 280 1.53 9.12 -14.10
CA ARG A 280 0.61 7.99 -14.14
C ARG A 280 1.32 6.67 -14.03
N TYR A 281 0.69 5.75 -13.31
CA TYR A 281 1.14 4.39 -13.09
C TYR A 281 -0.03 3.44 -13.28
N SER A 282 0.19 2.33 -13.97
CA SER A 282 -0.73 1.20 -13.97
C SER A 282 -0.50 0.38 -12.69
N CYS A 283 -1.56 -0.01 -12.01
CA CYS A 283 -1.49 -0.76 -10.75
C CYS A 283 -2.31 -2.05 -10.84
N ASN A 284 -1.77 -3.11 -10.27
CA ASN A 284 -2.52 -4.35 -10.02
C ASN A 284 -3.11 -4.28 -8.60
N LEU A 285 -4.44 -4.14 -8.49
CA LEU A 285 -5.12 -4.07 -7.19
C LEU A 285 -5.03 -5.35 -6.37
N GLN A 286 -4.77 -6.50 -7.00
CA GLN A 286 -4.58 -7.75 -6.27
C GLN A 286 -3.25 -7.74 -5.52
N THR A 287 -2.15 -7.44 -6.20
CA THR A 287 -0.80 -7.59 -5.67
C THR A 287 -0.15 -6.29 -5.20
N GLY A 288 -0.60 -5.14 -5.69
CA GLY A 288 0.03 -3.84 -5.46
C GLY A 288 1.23 -3.58 -6.38
N ASP A 289 1.47 -4.42 -7.38
CA ASP A 289 2.53 -4.17 -8.36
C ASP A 289 2.17 -2.98 -9.24
N ILE A 290 3.16 -2.12 -9.51
CA ILE A 290 3.03 -0.98 -10.42
C ILE A 290 3.87 -1.15 -11.67
N ASN A 291 3.36 -0.57 -12.77
CA ASN A 291 4.11 -0.37 -14.01
C ASN A 291 4.05 1.13 -14.35
N PRO A 292 5.22 1.78 -14.49
CA PRO A 292 5.32 3.19 -14.83
C PRO A 292 4.92 3.48 -16.29
#